data_754b70441d1f6e7738e0f3b667836f96
#
_entry.id   754b70441d1f6e7738e0f3b667836f96
#
_cell.length_a   1.000
_cell.length_b   1.000
_cell.length_c   1.000
_cell.angle_alpha   90.00
_cell.angle_beta   90.00
_cell.angle_gamma   90.00
#
_symmetry.space_group_name_H-M   'P 1'
#
loop_
_entity.id
_entity.type
_entity.pdbx_description
1 polymer ?
#
loop_
_entity_poly.entity_id
_entity_poly.type
_entity_poly.pdbx_seq_one_letter_code
_entity_poly.pdbx_strand_id
1 'polypeptide(L)' 'MTTEQQARLAVELDYFSRHKSEWLRHKTGQYVVIKENEPLGFYPNFEAAYRAGATTFGSETDFLVKQILEHEPAFFVF' A
#
# COMPACT_ATOMS: atom_id res chain seq x y z
N MET A 1 10.71 -11.23 0.40
CA MET A 1 9.38 -11.46 0.97
C MET A 1 9.04 -12.93 0.93
N THR A 2 8.45 -13.46 1.97
CA THR A 2 8.09 -14.87 2.03
C THR A 2 6.73 -15.14 1.37
N THR A 3 6.48 -16.40 1.00
CA THR A 3 5.20 -16.80 0.45
C THR A 3 4.06 -16.50 1.43
N GLU A 4 4.30 -16.68 2.71
CA GLU A 4 3.30 -16.42 3.75
C GLU A 4 2.90 -14.95 3.77
N GLN A 5 3.87 -14.03 3.68
CA GLN A 5 3.58 -12.60 3.65
C GLN A 5 2.80 -12.23 2.41
N GLN A 6 3.14 -12.83 1.26
CA GLN A 6 2.40 -12.59 0.03
C GLN A 6 0.95 -13.04 0.17
N ALA A 7 0.74 -14.21 0.77
CA ALA A 7 -0.61 -14.72 0.97
C ALA A 7 -1.44 -13.81 1.87
N ARG A 8 -0.82 -13.29 2.95
CA ARG A 8 -1.54 -12.42 3.89
C ARG A 8 -1.95 -11.09 3.26
N LEU A 9 -1.18 -10.61 2.30
CA LEU A 9 -1.45 -9.33 1.64
C LEU A 9 -2.05 -9.49 0.25
N ALA A 10 -2.53 -10.70 -0.09
CA ALA A 10 -3.09 -10.93 -1.41
C ALA A 10 -4.28 -10.02 -1.71
N VAL A 11 -5.13 -9.79 -0.72
CA VAL A 11 -6.30 -8.91 -0.89
C VAL A 11 -5.86 -7.48 -1.18
N GLU A 12 -4.88 -6.99 -0.43
CA GLU A 12 -4.39 -5.62 -0.59
C GLU A 12 -3.68 -5.44 -1.93
N LEU A 13 -2.89 -6.41 -2.35
CA LEU A 13 -2.21 -6.36 -3.64
C LEU A 13 -3.20 -6.40 -4.80
N ASP A 14 -4.22 -7.22 -4.69
CA ASP A 14 -5.28 -7.28 -5.69
C ASP A 14 -6.03 -5.96 -5.78
N TYR A 15 -6.38 -5.40 -4.64
CA TYR A 15 -7.05 -4.10 -4.59
C TYR A 15 -6.20 -3.02 -5.27
N PHE A 16 -4.91 -2.99 -4.96
CA PHE A 16 -3.99 -2.04 -5.58
C PHE A 16 -3.99 -2.21 -7.10
N SER A 17 -3.87 -3.45 -7.58
CA SER A 17 -3.82 -3.71 -9.01
C SER A 17 -5.07 -3.23 -9.74
N ARG A 18 -6.23 -3.42 -9.12
CA ARG A 18 -7.49 -3.01 -9.74
C ARG A 18 -7.68 -1.50 -9.80
N HIS A 19 -7.06 -0.77 -8.89
CA HIS A 19 -7.23 0.68 -8.82
C HIS A 19 -6.02 1.47 -9.32
N LYS A 20 -4.94 0.79 -9.64
CA LYS A 20 -3.68 1.43 -10.01
C LYS A 20 -3.83 2.38 -11.20
N SER A 21 -4.53 1.96 -12.25
CA SER A 21 -4.63 2.80 -13.45
C SER A 21 -5.35 4.11 -13.16
N GLU A 22 -6.34 4.09 -12.30
CA GLU A 22 -7.03 5.31 -11.88
C GLU A 22 -6.11 6.19 -11.04
N TRP A 23 -5.39 5.60 -10.10
CA TRP A 23 -4.50 6.36 -9.23
C TRP A 23 -3.32 6.96 -9.99
N LEU A 24 -2.85 6.30 -11.04
CA LEU A 24 -1.78 6.85 -11.88
C LEU A 24 -2.18 8.17 -12.53
N ARG A 25 -3.46 8.41 -12.73
CA ARG A 25 -3.94 9.63 -13.36
C ARG A 25 -3.85 10.84 -12.45
N HIS A 26 -3.93 10.64 -11.12
CA HIS A 26 -4.01 11.75 -10.19
C HIS A 26 -3.04 11.64 -9.02
N LYS A 27 -2.47 10.47 -8.77
CA LYS A 27 -1.69 10.20 -7.57
C LYS A 27 -0.32 9.61 -7.85
N THR A 28 0.17 9.72 -9.08
CA THR A 28 1.47 9.17 -9.46
C THR A 28 2.56 9.69 -8.54
N GLY A 29 3.39 8.78 -8.03
CA GLY A 29 4.50 9.13 -7.15
C GLY A 29 4.15 9.14 -5.67
N GLN A 30 2.86 9.19 -5.34
CA GLN A 30 2.45 9.14 -3.94
C GLN A 30 2.43 7.70 -3.43
N TYR A 31 2.38 7.56 -2.11
CA TYR A 31 2.32 6.27 -1.45
C TYR A 31 0.92 6.06 -0.92
N VAL A 32 0.36 4.88 -1.17
CA VAL A 32 -0.95 4.52 -0.66
C VAL A 32 -0.81 3.47 0.42
N VAL A 33 -1.63 3.57 1.46
CA VAL A 33 -1.72 2.60 2.53
C VAL A 33 -3.03 1.86 2.37
N ILE A 34 -2.97 0.53 2.31
CA ILE A 34 -4.15 -0.30 2.08
C ILE A 34 -4.25 -1.37 3.16
N LYS A 35 -5.42 -1.50 3.73
CA LYS A 35 -5.77 -2.58 4.64
C LYS A 35 -7.02 -3.25 4.10
N GLU A 36 -6.90 -4.52 3.73
CA GLU A 36 -7.99 -5.26 3.09
C GLU A 36 -8.43 -4.55 1.81
N ASN A 37 -9.69 -4.19 1.67
CA ASN A 37 -10.21 -3.48 0.50
C ASN A 37 -10.43 -2.00 0.78
N GLU A 38 -9.63 -1.42 1.69
CA GLU A 38 -9.78 -0.02 2.06
C GLU A 38 -8.47 0.72 1.96
N PRO A 39 -8.37 1.76 1.12
CA PRO A 39 -7.23 2.65 1.14
C PRO A 39 -7.38 3.64 2.30
N LEU A 40 -6.34 3.74 3.11
CA LEU A 40 -6.34 4.72 4.21
C LEU A 40 -6.17 6.13 3.68
N GLY A 41 -5.31 6.30 2.69
CA GLY A 41 -5.03 7.60 2.13
C GLY A 41 -3.80 7.57 1.26
N PHE A 42 -3.44 8.75 0.74
CA PHE A 42 -2.30 8.93 -0.15
C PHE A 42 -1.34 9.92 0.50
N TYR A 43 -0.04 9.61 0.44
CA TYR A 43 0.97 10.34 1.20
C TYR A 43 2.15 10.69 0.30
N PRO A 44 2.84 11.81 0.57
CA PRO A 44 3.92 12.27 -0.32
C PRO A 44 5.20 11.45 -0.22
N ASN A 45 5.39 10.70 0.87
CA ASN A 45 6.58 9.90 1.04
C ASN A 45 6.27 8.66 1.86
N PHE A 46 7.23 7.72 1.86
CA PHE A 46 7.07 6.46 2.57
C PHE A 46 6.87 6.65 4.07
N GLU A 47 7.66 7.53 4.66
CA GLU A 47 7.61 7.73 6.12
C GLU A 47 6.22 8.19 6.56
N ALA A 48 5.64 9.13 5.85
CA ALA A 48 4.30 9.62 6.18
C ALA A 48 3.27 8.51 6.04
N ALA A 49 3.37 7.71 4.98
CA ALA A 49 2.46 6.60 4.75
C ALA A 49 2.58 5.55 5.86
N TYR A 50 3.80 5.16 6.18
CA TYR A 50 4.02 4.17 7.22
C TYR A 50 3.49 4.64 8.57
N ARG A 51 3.77 5.89 8.91
CA ARG A 51 3.30 6.47 10.18
C ARG A 51 1.78 6.47 10.26
N ALA A 52 1.12 6.84 9.18
CA ALA A 52 -0.34 6.84 9.14
C ALA A 52 -0.90 5.43 9.32
N GLY A 53 -0.32 4.45 8.64
CA GLY A 53 -0.74 3.06 8.79
C GLY A 53 -0.52 2.53 10.19
N ALA A 54 0.67 2.76 10.75
CA ALA A 54 0.99 2.29 12.09
C ALA A 54 0.10 2.92 13.16
N THR A 55 -0.20 4.21 13.00
CA THR A 55 -1.06 4.92 13.95
C THR A 55 -2.50 4.41 13.87
N THR A 56 -2.99 4.16 12.65
CA THR A 56 -4.38 3.77 12.44
C THR A 56 -4.62 2.30 12.76
N PHE A 57 -3.71 1.42 12.32
CA PHE A 57 -3.94 -0.03 12.41
C PHE A 57 -3.17 -0.70 13.54
N GLY A 58 -2.16 -0.03 14.08
CA GLY A 58 -1.34 -0.59 15.15
C GLY A 58 -0.25 -1.50 14.62
N SER A 59 0.63 -1.93 15.54
CA SER A 59 1.80 -2.73 15.19
C SER A 59 1.50 -4.21 15.00
N GLU A 60 0.30 -4.66 15.37
CA GLU A 60 -0.05 -6.07 15.29
C GLU A 60 -0.87 -6.43 14.07
N THR A 61 -1.11 -5.46 13.21
CA THR A 61 -1.94 -5.65 12.02
C THR A 61 -1.12 -5.38 10.78
N ASP A 62 -1.14 -6.30 9.84
CA ASP A 62 -0.43 -6.11 8.57
C ASP A 62 -1.17 -5.11 7.69
N PHE A 63 -0.41 -4.25 7.05
CA PHE A 63 -0.96 -3.35 6.03
C PHE A 63 0.07 -3.17 4.93
N LEU A 64 -0.41 -2.78 3.75
CA LEU A 64 0.44 -2.60 2.58
C LEU A 64 0.74 -1.11 2.40
N VAL A 65 2.01 -0.79 2.15
CA VAL A 65 2.42 0.54 1.71
C VAL A 65 3.05 0.38 0.33
N LYS A 66 2.51 1.07 -0.66
CA LYS A 66 2.98 0.90 -2.02
C LYS A 66 3.00 2.25 -2.74
N GLN A 67 4.09 2.51 -3.46
CA GLN A 67 4.19 3.73 -4.26
C GLN A 67 3.45 3.54 -5.58
N ILE A 68 2.73 4.57 -5.98
CA ILE A 68 1.94 4.52 -7.21
C ILE A 68 2.83 4.96 -8.37
N LEU A 69 3.37 3.97 -9.08
CA LEU A 69 4.27 4.17 -10.21
C LEU A 69 3.84 3.25 -11.34
N GLU A 70 4.05 3.71 -12.57
CA GLU A 70 3.79 2.89 -13.74
C GLU A 70 4.66 1.63 -13.73
N HIS A 71 5.94 1.79 -13.38
CA HIS A 71 6.89 0.69 -13.25
C HIS A 71 7.33 0.61 -11.80
N GLU A 72 6.91 -0.42 -11.11
CA GLU A 72 7.10 -0.53 -9.67
C GLU A 72 8.38 -1.32 -9.36
N PRO A 73 9.39 -0.67 -8.75
CA PRO A 73 10.62 -1.39 -8.40
C PRO A 73 10.43 -2.33 -7.21
N ALA A 74 9.55 -1.99 -6.29
CA ALA A 74 9.37 -2.77 -5.07
C ALA A 74 8.09 -2.35 -4.35
N PHE A 75 7.71 -3.13 -3.33
CA PHE A 75 6.66 -2.74 -2.41
C PHE A 75 7.04 -3.17 -0.99
N PHE A 76 6.38 -2.57 -0.01
CA PHE A 76 6.71 -2.77 1.40
C PHE A 76 5.56 -3.44 2.13
N VAL A 77 5.91 -4.43 2.98
CA VAL A 77 4.97 -5.21 3.77
C VAL A 77 5.22 -4.93 5.24
N PHE A 78 4.19 -4.56 5.96
CA PHE A 78 4.31 -4.23 7.38
C PHE A 78 3.23 -4.90 8.21
#